data_158a98c5ace096b9554fc1b93f9bdc19
#
_entry.id   158a98c5ace096b9554fc1b93f9bdc19
#
_cell.length_a   1.000
_cell.length_b   1.000
_cell.length_c   1.000
_cell.angle_alpha   90.00
_cell.angle_beta   90.00
_cell.angle_gamma   90.00
#
_symmetry.space_group_name_H-M   'P 1'
#
loop_
_entity.id
_entity.type
_entity.pdbx_description
1 polymer ?
#
loop_
_entity_poly.entity_id
_entity_poly.type
_entity_poly.pdbx_seq_one_letter_code
_entity_poly.pdbx_strand_id
1 'polypeptide(L)'
;MPIVDDIAGLRRILKRSRVIAVVGLSANWYRPSYFAAKYMQEHGYRIVPVNPNYADVLGEKCYPGVAAIPGAVDIVDCFREPKEMPALARAAAAKGAKVLWMQFGIRSDEAAAIAVDAGLDVVMDHCVKIEHARIMGGLHWAGVNTGVISARRPH
;
A
#
# COMPACT_ATOMS: atom_id res chain seq x y z
N MET A 1 -5.68 -1.88 -17.55
CA MET A 1 -4.24 -1.84 -17.48
C MET A 1 -3.75 -2.23 -16.12
N PRO A 2 -2.86 -3.20 -16.07
CA PRO A 2 -2.34 -3.65 -14.79
C PRO A 2 -1.57 -2.59 -14.01
N ILE A 3 -0.86 -1.70 -14.69
CA ILE A 3 -0.21 -0.60 -13.99
C ILE A 3 -1.22 0.53 -13.89
N VAL A 4 -1.58 0.86 -12.66
CA VAL A 4 -2.67 1.78 -12.36
C VAL A 4 -2.12 3.10 -11.87
N ASP A 5 -2.49 4.17 -12.55
CA ASP A 5 -1.97 5.50 -12.26
C ASP A 5 -3.06 6.57 -12.33
N ASP A 6 -4.24 6.22 -12.76
CA ASP A 6 -5.34 7.17 -12.90
C ASP A 6 -6.29 7.12 -11.70
N ILE A 7 -7.04 8.18 -11.52
CA ILE A 7 -7.95 8.32 -10.38
C ILE A 7 -8.99 7.23 -10.34
N ALA A 8 -9.57 6.88 -11.48
CA ALA A 8 -10.60 5.85 -11.51
C ALA A 8 -10.06 4.48 -11.10
N GLY A 9 -8.86 4.13 -11.55
CA GLY A 9 -8.23 2.87 -11.19
C GLY A 9 -7.84 2.84 -9.73
N LEU A 10 -7.27 3.92 -9.21
CA LEU A 10 -6.89 3.99 -7.81
C LEU A 10 -8.13 3.92 -6.91
N ARG A 11 -9.21 4.59 -7.30
CA ARG A 11 -10.45 4.53 -6.54
C ARG A 11 -11.01 3.11 -6.52
N ARG A 12 -10.97 2.43 -7.65
CA ARG A 12 -11.43 1.04 -7.73
C ARG A 12 -10.67 0.15 -6.78
N ILE A 13 -9.34 0.27 -6.76
CA ILE A 13 -8.50 -0.50 -5.87
C ILE A 13 -8.87 -0.22 -4.41
N LEU A 14 -8.95 1.04 -4.05
CA LEU A 14 -9.21 1.42 -2.66
C LEU A 14 -10.60 1.02 -2.20
N LYS A 15 -11.59 1.07 -3.08
CA LYS A 15 -12.95 0.68 -2.71
C LYS A 15 -13.12 -0.83 -2.56
N ARG A 16 -12.41 -1.61 -3.36
CA ARG A 16 -12.57 -3.07 -3.37
C ARG A 16 -11.73 -3.76 -2.32
N SER A 17 -10.70 -3.12 -1.85
CA SER A 17 -9.75 -3.74 -0.93
C SER A 17 -10.22 -3.61 0.51
N ARG A 18 -9.88 -4.59 1.33
CA ARG A 18 -10.17 -4.60 2.76
C ARG A 18 -8.94 -4.89 3.59
N VAL A 19 -8.07 -5.76 3.11
CA VAL A 19 -6.91 -6.23 3.85
C VAL A 19 -5.64 -5.73 3.18
N ILE A 20 -4.83 -4.97 3.92
CA ILE A 20 -3.58 -4.41 3.43
C ILE A 20 -2.43 -4.96 4.26
N ALA A 21 -1.54 -5.70 3.62
CA ALA A 21 -0.31 -6.14 4.25
C ALA A 21 0.71 -5.02 4.05
N VAL A 22 1.21 -4.46 5.14
CA VAL A 22 2.14 -3.33 5.08
C VAL A 22 3.54 -3.86 5.36
N VAL A 23 4.33 -3.99 4.31
CA VAL A 23 5.67 -4.56 4.39
C VAL A 23 6.65 -3.47 4.77
N GLY A 24 7.38 -3.69 5.85
CA GLY A 24 8.30 -2.70 6.37
C GLY A 24 7.66 -1.73 7.34
N LEU A 25 6.46 -2.05 7.84
CA LEU A 25 5.78 -1.19 8.80
C LEU A 25 6.61 -1.07 10.06
N SER A 26 6.90 0.17 10.44
CA SER A 26 7.67 0.48 11.63
C SER A 26 6.75 0.75 12.82
N ALA A 27 7.19 0.34 13.99
CA ALA A 27 6.48 0.67 15.22
C ALA A 27 6.76 2.10 15.68
N ASN A 28 7.71 2.78 15.06
CA ASN A 28 8.04 4.16 15.41
C ASN A 28 6.99 5.10 14.85
N TRP A 29 6.28 5.76 15.74
CA TRP A 29 5.12 6.60 15.37
C TRP A 29 5.45 7.72 14.38
N TYR A 30 6.70 8.14 14.29
CA TYR A 30 7.09 9.23 13.38
C TYR A 30 7.50 8.74 11.99
N ARG A 31 7.46 7.45 11.73
CA ARG A 31 7.83 6.94 10.40
C ARG A 31 6.65 7.00 9.45
N PRO A 32 6.90 7.26 8.16
CA PRO A 32 5.82 7.33 7.17
C PRO A 32 4.98 6.06 7.10
N SER A 33 5.60 4.89 7.27
CA SER A 33 4.85 3.64 7.24
C SER A 33 3.84 3.56 8.37
N TYR A 34 4.19 4.07 9.54
CA TYR A 34 3.29 4.07 10.69
C TYR A 34 2.10 5.00 10.43
N PHE A 35 2.36 6.20 9.96
CA PHE A 35 1.30 7.16 9.68
C PHE A 35 0.33 6.62 8.63
N ALA A 36 0.87 6.05 7.55
CA ALA A 36 0.03 5.54 6.49
C ALA A 36 -0.82 4.36 6.97
N ALA A 37 -0.23 3.42 7.70
CA ALA A 37 -0.95 2.26 8.19
C ALA A 37 -2.03 2.67 9.20
N LYS A 38 -1.70 3.57 10.12
CA LYS A 38 -2.66 4.02 11.11
C LYS A 38 -3.84 4.72 10.46
N TYR A 39 -3.57 5.58 9.48
CA TYR A 39 -4.62 6.27 8.75
C TYR A 39 -5.55 5.26 8.07
N MET A 40 -4.99 4.27 7.36
CA MET A 40 -5.80 3.28 6.67
C MET A 40 -6.61 2.44 7.66
N GLN A 41 -6.02 2.08 8.79
CA GLN A 41 -6.72 1.34 9.84
C GLN A 41 -7.90 2.15 10.36
N GLU A 42 -7.72 3.43 10.58
CA GLU A 42 -8.78 4.32 11.05
C GLU A 42 -9.88 4.51 10.02
N HIS A 43 -9.60 4.21 8.78
CA HIS A 43 -10.58 4.33 7.69
C HIS A 43 -11.16 2.97 7.28
N GLY A 44 -11.07 1.99 8.16
CA GLY A 44 -11.78 0.73 7.98
C GLY A 44 -11.02 -0.40 7.32
N TYR A 45 -9.76 -0.21 7.01
CA TYR A 45 -8.96 -1.29 6.42
C TYR A 45 -8.36 -2.14 7.52
N ARG A 46 -8.26 -3.43 7.27
CA ARG A 46 -7.53 -4.31 8.16
C ARG A 46 -6.07 -4.25 7.78
N ILE A 47 -5.24 -3.82 8.71
CA ILE A 47 -3.80 -3.71 8.49
C ILE A 47 -3.12 -4.97 9.02
N VAL A 48 -2.29 -5.58 8.19
CA VAL A 48 -1.50 -6.74 8.59
C VAL A 48 -0.03 -6.33 8.51
N PRO A 49 0.62 -6.08 9.65
CA PRO A 49 2.02 -5.66 9.63
C PRO A 49 2.94 -6.79 9.19
N VAL A 50 3.92 -6.46 8.37
CA VAL A 50 4.95 -7.43 7.96
C VAL A 50 6.30 -6.84 8.27
N ASN A 51 6.94 -7.33 9.31
CA ASN A 51 8.26 -6.89 9.72
C ASN A 51 8.84 -7.91 10.70
N PRO A 52 9.99 -8.51 10.41
CA PRO A 52 10.55 -9.53 11.28
C PRO A 52 11.04 -9.00 12.63
N ASN A 53 11.12 -7.68 12.78
CA ASN A 53 11.67 -7.07 13.99
C ASN A 53 10.67 -6.80 15.10
N TYR A 54 9.37 -6.98 14.84
CA TYR A 54 8.34 -6.67 15.83
C TYR A 54 7.37 -7.82 16.02
N ALA A 55 6.84 -7.95 17.22
CA ALA A 55 5.79 -8.93 17.51
C ALA A 55 4.42 -8.40 17.10
N ASP A 56 4.20 -7.11 17.29
CA ASP A 56 2.94 -6.47 16.90
C ASP A 56 3.16 -4.99 16.63
N VAL A 57 2.29 -4.39 15.84
CA VAL A 57 2.28 -2.97 15.55
C VAL A 57 0.82 -2.56 15.39
N LEU A 58 0.44 -1.43 15.96
CA LEU A 58 -0.93 -0.89 15.87
C LEU A 58 -1.98 -1.88 16.39
N GLY A 59 -1.59 -2.68 17.36
CA GLY A 59 -2.50 -3.66 17.95
C GLY A 59 -2.70 -4.92 17.11
N GLU A 60 -1.96 -5.05 16.00
CA GLU A 60 -2.08 -6.20 15.11
C GLU A 60 -0.80 -7.03 15.16
N LYS A 61 -0.96 -8.35 15.06
CA LYS A 61 0.18 -9.24 15.07
C LYS A 61 1.02 -9.02 13.82
N CYS A 62 2.35 -8.93 13.99
CA CYS A 62 3.28 -8.85 12.90
C CYS A 62 3.67 -10.22 12.38
N TYR A 63 3.91 -10.30 11.08
CA TYR A 63 4.38 -11.53 10.45
C TYR A 63 5.76 -11.25 9.84
N PRO A 64 6.65 -12.25 9.82
CA PRO A 64 8.00 -12.04 9.29
C PRO A 64 8.06 -11.86 7.78
N GLY A 65 7.05 -12.31 7.06
CA GLY A 65 6.96 -12.17 5.62
C GLY A 65 5.54 -12.34 5.16
N VAL A 66 5.29 -11.96 3.91
CA VAL A 66 3.94 -12.02 3.33
C VAL A 66 3.41 -13.46 3.33
N ALA A 67 4.28 -14.43 3.06
CA ALA A 67 3.88 -15.84 3.01
C ALA A 67 3.35 -16.36 4.33
N ALA A 68 3.76 -15.78 5.44
CA ALA A 68 3.35 -16.24 6.77
C ALA A 68 1.96 -15.76 7.17
N ILE A 69 1.37 -14.84 6.43
CA ILE A 69 0.06 -14.26 6.78
C ILE A 69 -1.04 -15.30 6.53
N PRO A 70 -1.87 -15.58 7.54
CA PRO A 70 -3.01 -16.44 7.31
C PRO A 70 -4.12 -15.65 6.60
N GLY A 71 -4.83 -16.28 5.68
CA GLY A 71 -5.94 -15.63 5.01
C GLY A 71 -5.53 -14.79 3.82
N ALA A 72 -6.52 -14.18 3.19
CA ALA A 72 -6.31 -13.42 1.96
C ALA A 72 -5.79 -12.02 2.21
N VAL A 73 -5.04 -11.52 1.24
CA VAL A 73 -4.52 -10.14 1.27
C VAL A 73 -4.93 -9.47 -0.04
N ASP A 74 -5.47 -8.27 0.06
CA ASP A 74 -5.86 -7.52 -1.14
C ASP A 74 -4.70 -6.68 -1.68
N ILE A 75 -4.06 -5.91 -0.81
CA ILE A 75 -2.95 -5.04 -1.21
C ILE A 75 -1.70 -5.42 -0.42
N VAL A 76 -0.59 -5.58 -1.13
CA VAL A 76 0.73 -5.66 -0.49
C VAL A 76 1.35 -4.27 -0.68
N ASP A 77 1.39 -3.50 0.40
CA ASP A 77 1.84 -2.11 0.41
C ASP A 77 3.28 -2.06 0.91
N CYS A 78 4.19 -1.60 0.06
CA CYS A 78 5.62 -1.76 0.27
C CYS A 78 6.33 -0.50 0.72
N PHE A 79 6.97 -0.59 1.89
CA PHE A 79 7.82 0.45 2.45
C PHE A 79 9.26 -0.09 2.55
N ARG A 80 9.76 -0.67 1.46
CA ARG A 80 11.12 -1.22 1.41
C ARG A 80 11.83 -0.64 0.21
N GLU A 81 13.15 -0.84 0.13
CA GLU A 81 13.95 -0.29 -0.95
C GLU A 81 13.61 -0.92 -2.30
N PRO A 82 13.76 -0.18 -3.38
CA PRO A 82 13.42 -0.69 -4.72
C PRO A 82 14.08 -2.02 -5.06
N LYS A 83 15.28 -2.27 -4.59
CA LYS A 83 15.98 -3.53 -4.87
C LYS A 83 15.27 -4.75 -4.27
N GLU A 84 14.41 -4.53 -3.28
CA GLU A 84 13.69 -5.61 -2.62
C GLU A 84 12.35 -5.89 -3.32
N MET A 85 11.94 -5.03 -4.21
CA MET A 85 10.62 -5.12 -4.82
C MET A 85 10.41 -6.37 -5.68
N PRO A 86 11.38 -6.84 -6.47
CA PRO A 86 11.16 -8.08 -7.24
C PRO A 86 10.79 -9.28 -6.36
N ALA A 87 11.49 -9.45 -5.23
CA ALA A 87 11.16 -10.54 -4.31
C ALA A 87 9.79 -10.36 -3.69
N LEU A 88 9.43 -9.11 -3.36
CA LEU A 88 8.12 -8.82 -2.79
C LEU A 88 7.00 -9.04 -3.82
N ALA A 89 7.27 -8.74 -5.08
CA ALA A 89 6.30 -9.00 -6.15
C ALA A 89 6.03 -10.51 -6.27
N ARG A 90 7.08 -11.31 -6.17
CA ARG A 90 6.93 -12.78 -6.21
C ARG A 90 6.15 -13.28 -4.99
N ALA A 91 6.44 -12.72 -3.82
CA ALA A 91 5.73 -13.10 -2.60
C ALA A 91 4.25 -12.72 -2.66
N ALA A 92 3.96 -11.54 -3.19
CA ALA A 92 2.58 -11.08 -3.36
C ALA A 92 1.83 -11.99 -4.33
N ALA A 93 2.48 -12.36 -5.43
CA ALA A 93 1.90 -13.24 -6.43
C ALA A 93 1.59 -14.61 -5.83
N ALA A 94 2.55 -15.17 -5.10
CA ALA A 94 2.38 -16.48 -4.46
C ALA A 94 1.27 -16.45 -3.41
N LYS A 95 1.09 -15.33 -2.74
CA LYS A 95 0.06 -15.13 -1.74
C LYS A 95 -1.34 -15.01 -2.37
N GLY A 96 -1.40 -14.69 -3.64
CA GLY A 96 -2.66 -14.43 -4.30
C GLY A 96 -3.21 -13.05 -4.04
N ALA A 97 -2.34 -12.09 -3.74
CA ALA A 97 -2.75 -10.71 -3.53
C ALA A 97 -3.30 -10.14 -4.84
N LYS A 98 -4.09 -9.10 -4.72
CA LYS A 98 -4.70 -8.46 -5.88
C LYS A 98 -3.89 -7.28 -6.40
N VAL A 99 -3.15 -6.64 -5.51
CA VAL A 99 -2.42 -5.40 -5.84
C VAL A 99 -1.05 -5.40 -5.18
N LEU A 100 -0.04 -5.00 -5.94
CA LEU A 100 1.28 -4.67 -5.41
C LEU A 100 1.38 -3.14 -5.43
N TRP A 101 1.53 -2.54 -4.26
CA TRP A 101 1.55 -1.09 -4.12
C TRP A 101 2.93 -0.64 -3.64
N MET A 102 3.64 0.09 -4.49
CA MET A 102 4.94 0.68 -4.14
C MET A 102 4.72 2.12 -3.73
N GLN A 103 5.12 2.44 -2.51
CA GLN A 103 4.89 3.74 -1.91
C GLN A 103 5.67 4.86 -2.62
N PHE A 104 5.37 6.10 -2.24
CA PHE A 104 6.00 7.27 -2.82
C PHE A 104 7.53 7.13 -2.76
N GLY A 105 8.17 7.36 -3.88
CA GLY A 105 9.62 7.22 -4.00
C GLY A 105 10.10 5.81 -4.33
N ILE A 106 9.19 4.85 -4.44
CA ILE A 106 9.56 3.46 -4.72
C ILE A 106 9.05 3.05 -6.09
N ARG A 107 9.95 2.69 -6.97
CA ARG A 107 9.62 2.20 -8.31
C ARG A 107 10.52 1.01 -8.64
N SER A 108 9.96 0.02 -9.29
CA SER A 108 10.73 -1.11 -9.81
C SER A 108 9.99 -1.68 -11.02
N ASP A 109 10.55 -1.47 -12.19
CA ASP A 109 9.94 -2.00 -13.41
C ASP A 109 10.00 -3.52 -13.44
N GLU A 110 11.05 -4.10 -12.88
CA GLU A 110 11.18 -5.55 -12.78
C GLU A 110 10.08 -6.13 -11.91
N ALA A 111 9.84 -5.54 -10.75
CA ALA A 111 8.78 -5.99 -9.85
C ALA A 111 7.41 -5.82 -10.50
N ALA A 112 7.22 -4.71 -11.20
CA ALA A 112 5.96 -4.45 -11.89
C ALA A 112 5.70 -5.53 -12.94
N ALA A 113 6.71 -5.92 -13.71
CA ALA A 113 6.56 -6.97 -14.71
C ALA A 113 6.18 -8.30 -14.07
N ILE A 114 6.82 -8.65 -12.96
CA ILE A 114 6.52 -9.89 -12.24
C ILE A 114 5.07 -9.89 -11.76
N ALA A 115 4.63 -8.79 -11.16
CA ALA A 115 3.28 -8.69 -10.63
C ALA A 115 2.23 -8.71 -11.75
N VAL A 116 2.48 -7.98 -12.82
CA VAL A 116 1.58 -7.94 -13.97
C VAL A 116 1.42 -9.33 -14.57
N ASP A 117 2.53 -10.05 -14.73
CA ASP A 117 2.50 -11.39 -15.29
C ASP A 117 1.67 -12.34 -14.41
N ALA A 118 1.64 -12.10 -13.13
CA ALA A 118 0.88 -12.91 -12.18
C ALA A 118 -0.58 -12.44 -12.04
N GLY A 119 -0.96 -11.40 -12.75
CA GLY A 119 -2.34 -10.92 -12.74
C GLY A 119 -2.66 -9.88 -11.69
N LEU A 120 -1.66 -9.31 -11.03
CA LEU A 120 -1.89 -8.27 -10.04
C LEU A 120 -1.97 -6.91 -10.73
N ASP A 121 -2.72 -6.00 -10.13
CA ASP A 121 -2.61 -4.59 -10.45
C ASP A 121 -1.38 -4.04 -9.75
N VAL A 122 -0.74 -3.04 -10.33
CA VAL A 122 0.47 -2.45 -9.77
C VAL A 122 0.31 -0.95 -9.64
N VAL A 123 0.65 -0.42 -8.48
CA VAL A 123 0.74 1.02 -8.24
C VAL A 123 2.17 1.31 -7.83
N MET A 124 2.79 2.31 -8.42
CA MET A 124 4.17 2.69 -8.10
C MET A 124 4.24 4.17 -7.77
N ASP A 125 5.08 4.48 -6.79
CA ASP A 125 5.42 5.87 -6.47
C ASP A 125 4.22 6.70 -6.02
N HIS A 126 3.33 6.09 -5.23
CA HIS A 126 2.19 6.78 -4.64
C HIS A 126 2.04 6.41 -3.17
N CYS A 127 1.69 7.36 -2.33
CA CYS A 127 1.41 7.09 -0.93
C CYS A 127 -0.04 6.68 -0.78
N VAL A 128 -0.29 5.49 -0.25
CA VAL A 128 -1.65 4.97 -0.11
C VAL A 128 -2.52 5.88 0.75
N LYS A 129 -1.97 6.47 1.79
CA LYS A 129 -2.70 7.39 2.66
C LYS A 129 -3.11 8.64 1.88
N ILE A 130 -2.18 9.21 1.13
CA ILE A 130 -2.45 10.43 0.38
C ILE A 130 -3.49 10.17 -0.71
N GLU A 131 -3.36 9.05 -1.42
CA GLU A 131 -4.30 8.72 -2.47
C GLU A 131 -5.70 8.48 -1.90
N HIS A 132 -5.79 7.78 -0.77
CA HIS A 132 -7.09 7.55 -0.13
C HIS A 132 -7.71 8.87 0.31
N ALA A 133 -6.93 9.73 0.96
CA ALA A 133 -7.44 11.01 1.44
C ALA A 133 -7.92 11.89 0.30
N ARG A 134 -7.17 11.89 -0.80
CA ARG A 134 -7.47 12.70 -1.96
C ARG A 134 -8.70 12.21 -2.73
N ILE A 135 -8.84 10.90 -2.84
CA ILE A 135 -9.87 10.31 -3.69
C ILE A 135 -11.16 9.98 -2.92
N MET A 136 -11.02 9.48 -1.71
CA MET A 136 -12.15 8.93 -0.97
C MET A 136 -12.43 9.61 0.36
N GLY A 137 -11.49 10.38 0.87
CA GLY A 137 -11.65 11.03 2.17
C GLY A 137 -12.16 12.45 2.04
N GLY A 138 -12.24 13.12 3.17
CA GLY A 138 -12.67 14.51 3.20
C GLY A 138 -11.78 15.45 2.45
N LEU A 139 -10.52 15.08 2.28
CA LEU A 139 -9.59 15.90 1.56
C LEU A 139 -10.00 16.04 0.10
N HIS A 140 -10.54 14.98 -0.49
CA HIS A 140 -11.02 15.03 -1.85
C HIS A 140 -12.15 16.06 -1.96
N TRP A 141 -13.04 16.03 -1.01
CA TRP A 141 -14.16 16.92 -0.98
C TRP A 141 -13.73 18.37 -0.78
N ALA A 142 -12.82 18.57 0.15
CA ALA A 142 -12.30 19.89 0.39
C ALA A 142 -11.39 20.31 -0.73
N GLY A 143 -10.72 19.37 -1.32
CA GLY A 143 -9.79 19.63 -2.38
C GLY A 143 -10.41 20.13 -3.65
N VAL A 144 -11.68 19.95 -3.75
CA VAL A 144 -12.39 20.47 -4.86
C VAL A 144 -12.12 21.94 -4.88
N ASN A 145 -12.03 22.48 -3.72
CA ASN A 145 -11.83 23.87 -3.61
C ASN A 145 -10.43 24.24 -3.84
N THR A 146 -9.55 23.36 -3.61
CA THR A 146 -8.21 23.77 -3.68
C THR A 146 -7.42 22.87 -4.45
N GLY A 147 -7.91 21.85 -4.88
CA GLY A 147 -7.25 20.94 -5.69
C GLY A 147 -5.79 20.99 -5.58
N VAL A 148 -5.37 22.08 -5.32
CA VAL A 148 -4.09 22.38 -5.21
C VAL A 148 -3.42 21.79 -4.11
N ILE A 149 -3.96 21.81 -3.02
CA ILE A 149 -3.37 21.34 -1.89
C ILE A 149 -2.87 19.98 -1.99
N SER A 150 -3.70 19.13 -2.41
CA SER A 150 -3.36 17.80 -2.45
C SER A 150 -2.28 17.54 -3.40
N ALA A 151 -2.33 18.21 -4.43
CA ALA A 151 -1.44 17.91 -5.46
C ALA A 151 -0.07 18.16 -5.10
N ARG A 152 0.11 19.11 -4.41
CA ARG A 152 1.36 19.43 -4.32
C ARG A 152 1.94 19.12 -3.17
N ARG A 153 1.64 19.04 -2.43
CA ARG A 153 2.34 18.92 -1.56
C ARG A 153 2.46 17.92 -1.08
N PRO A 154 2.38 17.41 -1.02
CA PRO A 154 2.42 16.63 -0.34
C PRO A 154 3.29 15.89 -0.05
N HIS A 155 3.71 15.94 0.10
CA HIS A 155 4.46 15.14 0.36
C HIS A 155 5.22 15.16 1.02
#